data_e0716529ccae9ffafcd3d942c690b19d
#
_entry.id   e0716529ccae9ffafcd3d942c690b19d
#
_cell.length_a   1.000
_cell.length_b   1.000
_cell.length_c   1.000
_cell.angle_alpha   90.00
_cell.angle_beta   90.00
_cell.angle_gamma   90.00
#
_symmetry.space_group_name_H-M   'P 1'
#
loop_
_entity.id
_entity.type
_entity.pdbx_description
1 polymer ?
#
loop_
_entity_poly.entity_id
_entity_poly.type
_entity_poly.pdbx_seq_one_letter_code
_entity_poly.pdbx_strand_id
1 'polypeptide(L)'
;MAWSRQQDGAAAVEFALLLPLLILLLFGFIQFGTAFNARIQATNAAREAARLAVVGIDDFDNVGGDPFWQVVRQKAGVGSISNCSFVTDNVVGETLTVTFDFPIDLVIPFLPSPSSLQTGTARASMRIEQLSNPLGPGGC
;
A
#
# COMPACT_ATOMS: atom_id res chain seq x y z
N MET A 1 -27.89 47.48 -26.95
CA MET A 1 -27.77 46.22 -26.19
C MET A 1 -26.63 45.37 -26.72
N ALA A 2 -25.37 45.85 -26.67
CA ALA A 2 -24.21 45.10 -27.22
C ALA A 2 -23.08 44.91 -26.19
N TRP A 3 -23.28 45.28 -24.93
CA TRP A 3 -22.21 45.28 -23.89
C TRP A 3 -22.08 43.98 -23.12
N SER A 4 -23.06 43.08 -23.13
CA SER A 4 -23.04 41.82 -22.41
C SER A 4 -22.08 40.76 -23.01
N ARG A 5 -21.91 40.73 -24.33
CA ARG A 5 -21.09 39.74 -25.04
C ARG A 5 -19.59 39.88 -24.77
N GLN A 6 -19.08 41.06 -24.45
CA GLN A 6 -17.65 41.25 -24.14
C GLN A 6 -17.29 40.77 -22.74
N GLN A 7 -18.20 40.83 -21.78
CA GLN A 7 -17.98 40.35 -20.42
C GLN A 7 -17.96 38.80 -20.33
N ASP A 8 -18.82 38.16 -21.13
CA ASP A 8 -18.87 36.69 -21.21
C ASP A 8 -17.57 36.11 -21.77
N GLY A 9 -16.93 36.78 -22.72
CA GLY A 9 -15.62 36.38 -23.26
C GLY A 9 -14.46 36.53 -22.26
N ALA A 10 -14.45 37.60 -21.47
CA ALA A 10 -13.42 37.82 -20.45
C ALA A 10 -13.49 36.76 -19.34
N ALA A 11 -14.69 36.46 -18.84
CA ALA A 11 -14.91 35.42 -17.84
C ALA A 11 -14.48 34.01 -18.34
N ALA A 12 -14.74 33.72 -19.63
CA ALA A 12 -14.34 32.45 -20.24
C ALA A 12 -12.79 32.29 -20.30
N VAL A 13 -12.07 33.38 -20.61
CA VAL A 13 -10.59 33.37 -20.61
C VAL A 13 -10.04 33.21 -19.21
N GLU A 14 -10.61 33.89 -18.22
CA GLU A 14 -10.19 33.76 -16.82
C GLU A 14 -10.41 32.33 -16.31
N PHE A 15 -11.56 31.74 -16.59
CA PHE A 15 -11.84 30.36 -16.26
C PHE A 15 -10.88 29.37 -16.95
N ALA A 16 -10.57 29.61 -18.23
CA ALA A 16 -9.63 28.77 -18.99
C ALA A 16 -8.21 28.79 -18.40
N LEU A 17 -7.79 29.91 -17.81
CA LEU A 17 -6.49 29.99 -17.12
C LEU A 17 -6.50 29.29 -15.76
N LEU A 18 -7.62 29.26 -15.05
CA LEU A 18 -7.76 28.57 -13.78
C LEU A 18 -7.99 27.05 -13.93
N LEU A 19 -8.54 26.62 -15.06
CA LEU A 19 -8.89 25.22 -15.32
C LEU A 19 -7.71 24.25 -15.14
N PRO A 20 -6.51 24.51 -15.66
CA PRO A 20 -5.37 23.61 -15.44
C PRO A 20 -5.00 23.44 -13.96
N LEU A 21 -5.10 24.50 -13.17
CA LEU A 21 -4.84 24.44 -11.73
C LEU A 21 -5.90 23.60 -11.01
N LEU A 22 -7.18 23.77 -11.36
CA LEU A 22 -8.27 22.99 -10.78
C LEU A 22 -8.15 21.50 -11.12
N ILE A 23 -7.80 21.18 -12.36
CA ILE A 23 -7.56 19.81 -12.80
C ILE A 23 -6.40 19.18 -12.02
N LEU A 24 -5.31 19.90 -11.84
CA LEU A 24 -4.15 19.43 -11.08
C LEU A 24 -4.53 19.14 -9.63
N LEU A 25 -5.29 20.01 -8.99
CA LEU A 25 -5.79 19.79 -7.63
C LEU A 25 -6.72 18.58 -7.56
N LEU A 26 -7.64 18.43 -8.51
CA LEU A 26 -8.55 17.28 -8.55
C LEU A 26 -7.78 15.96 -8.67
N PHE A 27 -6.82 15.88 -9.58
CA PHE A 27 -5.97 14.70 -9.71
C PHE A 27 -5.15 14.44 -8.44
N GLY A 28 -4.63 15.49 -7.81
CA GLY A 28 -3.90 15.38 -6.54
C GLY A 28 -4.75 14.75 -5.44
N PHE A 29 -6.01 15.15 -5.29
CA PHE A 29 -6.91 14.55 -4.30
C PHE A 29 -7.22 13.08 -4.60
N ILE A 30 -7.46 12.73 -5.86
CA ILE A 30 -7.71 11.34 -6.25
C ILE A 30 -6.48 10.49 -5.95
N GLN A 31 -5.28 10.94 -6.32
CA GLN A 31 -4.02 10.23 -6.08
C GLN A 31 -3.74 10.02 -4.60
N PHE A 32 -3.94 11.07 -3.80
CA PHE A 32 -3.79 10.96 -2.36
C PHE A 32 -4.77 9.95 -1.75
N GLY A 33 -6.03 9.95 -2.21
CA GLY A 33 -7.05 9.02 -1.75
C GLY A 33 -6.69 7.57 -2.07
N THR A 34 -6.22 7.27 -3.28
CA THR A 34 -5.80 5.92 -3.69
C THR A 34 -4.58 5.45 -2.92
N ALA A 35 -3.56 6.29 -2.78
CA ALA A 35 -2.34 5.98 -2.03
C ALA A 35 -2.63 5.72 -0.54
N PHE A 36 -3.51 6.52 0.05
CA PHE A 36 -3.92 6.35 1.45
C PHE A 36 -4.70 5.05 1.67
N ASN A 37 -5.61 4.72 0.74
CA ASN A 37 -6.35 3.46 0.77
C ASN A 37 -5.41 2.25 0.65
N ALA A 38 -4.45 2.27 -0.26
CA ALA A 38 -3.44 1.21 -0.40
C ALA A 38 -2.64 1.02 0.91
N ARG A 39 -2.26 2.11 1.57
CA ARG A 39 -1.56 2.06 2.86
C ARG A 39 -2.41 1.44 3.98
N ILE A 40 -3.70 1.75 4.05
CA ILE A 40 -4.61 1.15 5.05
C ILE A 40 -4.72 -0.35 4.80
N GLN A 41 -4.95 -0.77 3.57
CA GLN A 41 -5.06 -2.19 3.20
C GLN A 41 -3.78 -2.95 3.52
N ALA A 42 -2.62 -2.43 3.15
CA ALA A 42 -1.32 -3.03 3.44
C ALA A 42 -1.05 -3.14 4.95
N THR A 43 -1.41 -2.11 5.73
CA THR A 43 -1.26 -2.15 7.18
C THR A 43 -2.17 -3.21 7.83
N ASN A 44 -3.40 -3.35 7.34
CA ASN A 44 -4.32 -4.38 7.82
C ASN A 44 -3.82 -5.79 7.45
N ALA A 45 -3.29 -5.96 6.25
CA ALA A 45 -2.68 -7.21 5.81
C ALA A 45 -1.44 -7.57 6.65
N ALA A 46 -0.59 -6.59 6.98
CA ALA A 46 0.57 -6.81 7.85
C ALA A 46 0.15 -7.29 9.25
N ARG A 47 -0.90 -6.71 9.82
CA ARG A 47 -1.44 -7.16 11.13
C ARG A 47 -2.00 -8.57 11.05
N GLU A 48 -2.73 -8.89 10.00
CA GLU A 48 -3.25 -10.25 9.81
C GLU A 48 -2.13 -11.25 9.56
N ALA A 49 -1.10 -10.88 8.79
CA ALA A 49 0.09 -11.69 8.60
C ALA A 49 0.80 -11.96 9.94
N ALA A 50 0.99 -10.93 10.76
CA ALA A 50 1.58 -11.09 12.08
C ALA A 50 0.73 -12.03 12.98
N ARG A 51 -0.60 -11.90 12.93
CA ARG A 51 -1.51 -12.77 13.68
C ARG A 51 -1.42 -14.23 13.22
N LEU A 52 -1.43 -14.47 11.92
CA LEU A 52 -1.31 -15.81 11.35
C LEU A 52 0.03 -16.44 11.72
N ALA A 53 1.12 -15.66 11.65
CA ALA A 53 2.45 -16.12 12.00
C ALA A 53 2.59 -16.51 13.49
N VAL A 54 1.93 -15.78 14.39
CA VAL A 54 1.96 -16.04 15.84
C VAL A 54 1.12 -17.26 16.23
N VAL A 55 0.02 -17.52 15.54
CA VAL A 55 -0.89 -18.66 15.83
C VAL A 55 -0.32 -19.98 15.31
N GLY A 56 0.76 -19.95 14.51
CA GLY A 56 1.40 -21.15 13.98
C GLY A 56 0.52 -21.83 12.95
N ILE A 57 0.46 -21.29 11.76
CA ILE A 57 0.03 -22.06 10.61
C ILE A 57 1.21 -22.97 10.27
N ASP A 58 1.07 -24.26 10.52
CA ASP A 58 2.10 -25.28 10.41
C ASP A 58 2.68 -25.51 9.00
N ASP A 59 2.36 -24.68 8.04
CA ASP A 59 2.69 -24.84 6.62
C ASP A 59 3.65 -23.78 6.06
N PHE A 60 4.50 -23.19 6.89
CA PHE A 60 5.53 -22.26 6.41
C PHE A 60 6.67 -22.95 5.62
N ASP A 61 6.81 -24.28 5.74
CA ASP A 61 7.94 -25.06 5.22
C ASP A 61 7.74 -25.58 3.79
N ASN A 62 6.59 -25.42 3.17
CA ASN A 62 6.34 -26.01 1.89
C ASN A 62 6.11 -25.00 0.75
N VAL A 63 7.19 -24.78 0.00
CA VAL A 63 7.21 -24.68 -1.45
C VAL A 63 6.91 -23.30 -2.05
N GLY A 64 7.85 -22.84 -2.81
CA GLY A 64 7.79 -21.97 -3.99
C GLY A 64 6.47 -21.37 -4.42
N GLY A 65 5.89 -20.52 -3.63
CA GLY A 65 4.55 -19.96 -3.76
C GLY A 65 3.82 -20.01 -2.43
N ASP A 66 4.50 -19.66 -1.39
CA ASP A 66 4.14 -19.73 0.01
C ASP A 66 2.65 -19.41 0.25
N PRO A 67 1.82 -20.38 0.69
CA PRO A 67 0.39 -20.14 0.92
C PRO A 67 0.13 -19.01 1.90
N PHE A 68 1.05 -18.76 2.85
CA PHE A 68 1.00 -17.65 3.76
C PHE A 68 1.01 -16.30 3.02
N TRP A 69 1.99 -16.08 2.16
CA TRP A 69 2.11 -14.83 1.41
C TRP A 69 1.02 -14.67 0.35
N GLN A 70 0.46 -15.78 -0.15
CA GLN A 70 -0.73 -15.73 -1.01
C GLN A 70 -1.95 -15.20 -0.24
N VAL A 71 -2.18 -15.66 0.98
CA VAL A 71 -3.25 -15.15 1.85
C VAL A 71 -3.01 -13.67 2.17
N VAL A 72 -1.77 -13.29 2.47
CA VAL A 72 -1.41 -11.89 2.73
C VAL A 72 -1.67 -11.02 1.50
N ARG A 73 -1.27 -11.45 0.30
CA ARG A 73 -1.53 -10.74 -0.97
C ARG A 73 -3.02 -10.57 -1.22
N GLN A 74 -3.79 -11.64 -1.04
CA GLN A 74 -5.24 -11.59 -1.22
C GLN A 74 -5.91 -10.61 -0.26
N LYS A 75 -5.50 -10.60 1.00
CA LYS A 75 -6.06 -9.70 2.01
C LYS A 75 -5.53 -8.27 1.90
N ALA A 76 -4.30 -8.09 1.41
CA ALA A 76 -3.73 -6.77 1.19
C ALA A 76 -4.50 -5.96 0.14
N GLY A 77 -5.14 -6.63 -0.84
CA GLY A 77 -5.81 -5.95 -1.95
C GLY A 77 -4.84 -5.11 -2.81
N VAL A 78 -3.53 -5.27 -2.60
CA VAL A 78 -2.45 -4.61 -3.31
C VAL A 78 -1.79 -5.66 -4.20
N GLY A 79 -1.88 -5.49 -5.49
CA GLY A 79 -1.61 -6.50 -6.53
C GLY A 79 -0.37 -7.39 -6.34
N SER A 80 0.74 -6.87 -5.84
CA SER A 80 1.95 -7.62 -5.53
C SER A 80 2.59 -7.11 -4.25
N ILE A 81 3.22 -8.00 -3.49
CA ILE A 81 4.08 -7.66 -2.36
C ILE A 81 5.49 -8.15 -2.65
N SER A 82 6.47 -7.45 -2.13
CA SER A 82 7.89 -7.75 -2.32
C SER A 82 8.68 -7.46 -1.04
N ASN A 83 9.94 -7.88 -1.00
CA ASN A 83 10.84 -7.65 0.14
C ASN A 83 10.21 -8.08 1.48
N CYS A 84 9.54 -9.21 1.49
CA CYS A 84 8.91 -9.74 2.69
C CYS A 84 9.96 -10.26 3.66
N SER A 85 9.79 -9.94 4.92
CA SER A 85 10.69 -10.41 5.97
C SER A 85 9.95 -10.61 7.28
N PHE A 86 10.39 -11.63 8.02
CA PHE A 86 10.05 -11.83 9.42
C PHE A 86 11.28 -11.52 10.27
N VAL A 87 11.07 -10.74 11.31
CA VAL A 87 12.09 -10.53 12.36
C VAL A 87 11.54 -11.11 13.65
N THR A 88 12.16 -12.15 14.15
CA THR A 88 11.75 -12.85 15.36
C THR A 88 12.93 -13.57 16.01
N ASP A 89 12.95 -13.60 17.32
CA ASP A 89 13.91 -14.42 18.08
C ASP A 89 13.39 -15.85 18.35
N ASN A 90 12.22 -16.19 17.81
CA ASN A 90 11.55 -17.49 17.98
C ASN A 90 11.39 -17.91 19.46
N VAL A 91 11.16 -16.96 20.35
CA VAL A 91 10.97 -17.19 21.77
C VAL A 91 9.57 -16.75 22.18
N VAL A 92 8.85 -17.61 22.90
CA VAL A 92 7.53 -17.26 23.45
C VAL A 92 7.68 -16.07 24.39
N GLY A 93 6.83 -15.07 24.18
CA GLY A 93 6.89 -13.81 24.92
C GLY A 93 7.64 -12.68 24.20
N GLU A 94 8.42 -12.98 23.18
CA GLU A 94 9.10 -12.00 22.34
C GLU A 94 8.19 -11.49 21.20
N THR A 95 8.68 -10.50 20.46
CA THR A 95 7.91 -9.80 19.44
C THR A 95 8.28 -10.31 18.05
N LEU A 96 7.30 -10.85 17.34
CA LEU A 96 7.40 -11.09 15.89
C LEU A 96 7.06 -9.80 15.14
N THR A 97 7.92 -9.43 14.21
CA THR A 97 7.65 -8.31 13.30
C THR A 97 7.60 -8.83 11.85
N VAL A 98 6.50 -8.51 11.17
CA VAL A 98 6.31 -8.76 9.74
C VAL A 98 6.49 -7.46 8.99
N THR A 99 7.27 -7.49 7.92
CA THR A 99 7.51 -6.34 7.04
C THR A 99 7.42 -6.79 5.59
N PHE A 100 6.75 -6.01 4.75
CA PHE A 100 6.74 -6.19 3.30
C PHE A 100 6.52 -4.88 2.58
N ASP A 101 6.96 -4.84 1.34
CA ASP A 101 6.75 -3.70 0.45
C ASP A 101 5.55 -3.96 -0.46
N PHE A 102 4.80 -2.89 -0.75
CA PHE A 102 3.63 -2.92 -1.62
C PHE A 102 3.67 -1.79 -2.64
N PRO A 103 3.16 -1.99 -3.87
CA PRO A 103 3.11 -0.95 -4.87
C PRO A 103 2.04 0.09 -4.52
N ILE A 104 2.32 1.34 -4.84
CA ILE A 104 1.39 2.45 -4.79
C ILE A 104 1.21 2.95 -6.22
N ASP A 105 0.04 2.73 -6.80
CA ASP A 105 -0.27 3.17 -8.16
C ASP A 105 -0.47 4.69 -8.20
N LEU A 106 0.59 5.40 -8.56
CA LEU A 106 0.58 6.84 -8.79
C LEU A 106 0.51 7.10 -10.30
N VAL A 107 -0.61 7.63 -10.76
CA VAL A 107 -0.78 8.08 -12.14
C VAL A 107 -0.64 9.59 -12.17
N ILE A 108 0.54 10.11 -12.42
CA ILE A 108 0.77 11.55 -12.60
C ILE A 108 0.64 11.85 -14.10
N PRO A 109 -0.44 12.54 -14.56
CA PRO A 109 -0.55 12.93 -15.96
C PRO A 109 0.65 13.82 -16.33
N PHE A 110 1.29 13.49 -17.45
CA PHE A 110 2.42 14.23 -18.03
C PHE A 110 3.79 14.06 -17.35
N LEU A 111 3.91 13.31 -16.24
CA LEU A 111 5.22 12.98 -15.65
C LEU A 111 5.41 11.46 -15.59
N PRO A 112 6.58 10.94 -16.01
CA PRO A 112 6.94 9.58 -15.65
C PRO A 112 7.15 9.53 -14.13
N SER A 113 6.30 8.78 -13.42
CA SER A 113 6.47 8.61 -11.97
C SER A 113 7.72 7.76 -11.71
N PRO A 114 8.66 8.26 -10.91
CA PRO A 114 9.85 7.47 -10.55
C PRO A 114 9.42 6.24 -9.74
N SER A 115 9.93 5.08 -10.10
CA SER A 115 9.59 3.79 -9.48
C SER A 115 9.79 3.77 -7.96
N SER A 116 10.71 4.58 -7.45
CA SER A 116 10.99 4.73 -6.01
C SER A 116 9.86 5.38 -5.21
N LEU A 117 8.98 6.16 -5.85
CA LEU A 117 7.82 6.77 -5.21
C LEU A 117 6.56 5.88 -5.25
N GLN A 118 6.65 4.74 -5.94
CA GLN A 118 5.53 3.82 -6.14
C GLN A 118 5.54 2.64 -5.15
N THR A 119 6.45 2.64 -4.19
CA THR A 119 6.57 1.55 -3.23
C THR A 119 6.39 2.07 -1.81
N GLY A 120 5.46 1.48 -1.09
CA GLY A 120 5.25 1.71 0.33
C GLY A 120 5.67 0.48 1.12
N THR A 121 6.09 0.66 2.37
CA THR A 121 6.42 -0.43 3.29
C THR A 121 5.34 -0.55 4.36
N ALA A 122 4.81 -1.76 4.55
CA ALA A 122 3.91 -2.09 5.64
C ALA A 122 4.66 -2.91 6.70
N ARG A 123 4.38 -2.60 7.96
CA ARG A 123 4.98 -3.27 9.10
C ARG A 123 3.95 -3.48 10.20
N ALA A 124 3.95 -4.68 10.79
CA ALA A 124 3.19 -4.98 12.00
C ALA A 124 3.99 -5.88 12.93
N SER A 125 3.77 -5.72 14.22
CA SER A 125 4.41 -6.56 15.24
C SER A 125 3.37 -7.12 16.19
N MET A 126 3.56 -8.39 16.59
CA MET A 126 2.76 -9.09 17.57
C MET A 126 3.63 -9.87 18.52
N ARG A 127 3.13 -10.06 19.75
CA ARG A 127 3.80 -10.91 20.74
C ARG A 127 3.51 -12.37 20.44
N ILE A 128 4.53 -13.21 20.53
CA ILE A 128 4.42 -14.66 20.35
C ILE A 128 3.84 -15.26 21.63
N GLU A 129 2.67 -15.86 21.54
CA GLU A 129 2.01 -16.54 22.67
C GLU A 129 2.24 -18.06 22.63
N GLN A 130 2.33 -18.63 21.43
CA GLN A 130 2.64 -20.04 21.20
C GLN A 130 3.55 -20.19 19.98
N LEU A 131 4.54 -21.05 20.07
CA LEU A 131 5.34 -21.51 18.92
C LEU A 131 5.04 -23.00 18.74
N SER A 132 4.31 -23.34 17.72
CA SER A 132 4.15 -24.72 17.30
C SER A 132 5.33 -25.17 16.43
N ASN A 133 5.94 -24.24 15.68
CA ASN A 133 7.13 -24.48 14.88
C ASN A 133 7.98 -23.20 14.78
N PRO A 134 9.33 -23.27 14.86
CA PRO A 134 10.16 -22.09 14.68
C PRO A 134 9.99 -21.53 13.28
N LEU A 135 9.65 -20.24 13.19
CA LEU A 135 9.54 -19.54 11.94
C LEU A 135 10.92 -19.45 11.29
N GLY A 136 11.09 -20.10 10.16
CA GLY A 136 12.27 -19.94 9.34
C GLY A 136 12.38 -18.51 8.76
N PRO A 137 13.55 -18.08 8.24
CA PRO A 137 13.68 -16.84 7.51
C PRO A 137 12.88 -16.92 6.20
N GLY A 138 11.60 -16.59 6.27
CA GLY A 138 10.71 -16.60 5.11
C GLY A 138 10.80 -15.32 4.30
N GLY A 139 10.99 -15.48 3.00
CA GLY A 139 10.85 -14.40 2.00
C GLY A 139 9.69 -14.71 1.04
N CYS A 140 9.13 -13.68 0.38
CA CYS A 140 8.06 -13.87 -0.64
C CYS A 140 8.57 -14.02 -2.06
#